data_5b6f101c350b34245519ee75471f9773
#
_entry.id   5b6f101c350b34245519ee75471f9773
#
_cell.length_a   1.000
_cell.length_b   1.000
_cell.length_c   1.000
_cell.angle_alpha   90.00
_cell.angle_beta   90.00
_cell.angle_gamma   90.00
#
_symmetry.space_group_name_H-M   'P 1'
#
loop_
_entity.id
_entity.type
_entity.pdbx_description
1 polymer ?
#
loop_
_entity_poly.entity_id
_entity_poly.type
_entity_poly.pdbx_seq_one_letter_code
_entity_poly.pdbx_strand_id
1 'polypeptide(L)'
;MTCKYLLAYCCRMGDVFKALADPTRRRILDELTERNGQTLFEICSRLATKHQLSSSRQAISQHLEVLAAAGLVESKREGRYKFHHLNPRPLERIADRWLQADPKEAR
;
A
#
# COMPACT_ATOMS: atom_id res chain seq x y z
N MET A 1 -16.73 -20.26 -12.30
CA MET A 1 -15.68 -19.49 -12.75
C MET A 1 -15.79 -18.05 -12.42
N THR A 2 -16.92 -17.47 -12.67
CA THR A 2 -17.15 -16.13 -12.25
C THR A 2 -16.98 -16.00 -10.77
N CYS A 3 -17.42 -17.01 -10.04
CA CYS A 3 -17.26 -16.99 -8.60
C CYS A 3 -15.83 -16.91 -8.18
N LYS A 4 -14.98 -17.57 -8.93
CA LYS A 4 -13.58 -17.56 -8.62
C LYS A 4 -13.00 -16.15 -8.72
N TYR A 5 -13.39 -15.46 -9.77
CA TYR A 5 -12.96 -14.09 -9.95
C TYR A 5 -13.52 -13.18 -8.88
N LEU A 6 -14.78 -13.39 -8.53
CA LEU A 6 -15.40 -12.59 -7.51
C LEU A 6 -14.72 -12.80 -6.16
N LEU A 7 -14.39 -14.05 -5.87
CA LEU A 7 -13.70 -14.36 -4.63
C LEU A 7 -12.34 -13.70 -4.57
N ALA A 8 -11.60 -13.78 -5.66
CA ALA A 8 -10.29 -13.16 -5.69
C ALA A 8 -10.38 -11.66 -5.52
N TYR A 9 -11.39 -11.09 -6.16
CA TYR A 9 -11.58 -9.65 -6.07
C TYR A 9 -11.96 -9.24 -4.65
N CYS A 10 -12.85 -9.97 -4.04
CA CYS A 10 -13.25 -9.68 -2.68
C CYS A 10 -12.11 -9.87 -1.71
N CYS A 11 -11.33 -10.92 -1.90
CA CYS A 11 -10.17 -11.14 -1.05
C CYS A 11 -9.18 -10.01 -1.17
N ARG A 12 -9.01 -9.53 -2.39
CA ARG A 12 -8.09 -8.44 -2.62
C ARG A 12 -8.56 -7.17 -1.93
N MET A 13 -9.84 -6.90 -1.97
CA MET A 13 -10.37 -5.75 -1.27
C MET A 13 -10.20 -5.89 0.23
N GLY A 14 -10.43 -7.08 0.75
CA GLY A 14 -10.21 -7.34 2.15
C GLY A 14 -8.78 -7.11 2.54
N ASP A 15 -7.85 -7.53 1.68
CA ASP A 15 -6.44 -7.33 1.92
C ASP A 15 -6.08 -5.85 1.94
N VAL A 16 -6.71 -5.06 1.07
CA VAL A 16 -6.48 -3.63 1.05
C VAL A 16 -6.89 -3.00 2.36
N PHE A 17 -8.08 -3.33 2.85
CA PHE A 17 -8.53 -2.78 4.12
C PHE A 17 -7.62 -3.20 5.27
N LYS A 18 -7.19 -4.46 5.28
CA LYS A 18 -6.27 -4.93 6.29
C LYS A 18 -4.95 -4.20 6.23
N ALA A 19 -4.44 -4.02 5.03
CA ALA A 19 -3.16 -3.34 4.86
C ALA A 19 -3.25 -1.91 5.36
N LEU A 20 -4.37 -1.25 5.14
CA LEU A 20 -4.54 0.14 5.56
C LEU A 20 -4.82 0.28 7.03
N ALA A 21 -5.13 -0.80 7.72
CA ALA A 21 -5.48 -0.71 9.13
C ALA A 21 -4.28 -0.45 10.04
N ASP A 22 -3.09 -0.70 9.55
CA ASP A 22 -1.90 -0.55 10.37
C ASP A 22 -1.30 0.85 10.17
N PRO A 23 -1.07 1.61 11.24
CA PRO A 23 -0.55 2.97 11.09
C PRO A 23 0.83 3.02 10.43
N THR A 24 1.68 2.05 10.69
CA THR A 24 3.00 2.04 10.07
C THR A 24 2.89 1.86 8.57
N ARG A 25 1.98 1.00 8.14
CA ARG A 25 1.80 0.80 6.71
C ARG A 25 1.26 2.05 6.03
N ARG A 26 0.38 2.79 6.72
CA ARG A 26 -0.09 4.07 6.17
C ARG A 26 1.05 5.07 6.04
N ARG A 27 1.99 5.07 7.00
CA ARG A 27 3.14 5.95 6.90
C ARG A 27 4.04 5.59 5.73
N ILE A 28 4.18 4.29 5.48
CA ILE A 28 4.95 3.85 4.32
C ILE A 28 4.32 4.37 3.04
N LEU A 29 3.00 4.26 2.94
CA LEU A 29 2.32 4.77 1.75
C LEU A 29 2.45 6.28 1.64
N ASP A 30 2.43 7.00 2.76
CA ASP A 30 2.64 8.43 2.75
C ASP A 30 4.01 8.77 2.18
N GLU A 31 5.03 8.03 2.59
CA GLU A 31 6.38 8.29 2.10
C GLU A 31 6.50 8.00 0.61
N LEU A 32 5.87 6.93 0.16
CA LEU A 32 5.91 6.61 -1.26
C LEU A 32 5.11 7.62 -2.08
N THR A 33 4.12 8.23 -1.48
CA THR A 33 3.38 9.30 -2.16
C THR A 33 4.27 10.51 -2.37
N GLU A 34 5.07 10.84 -1.37
CA GLU A 34 5.98 11.97 -1.49
C GLU A 34 7.13 11.67 -2.44
N ARG A 35 7.67 10.48 -2.37
CA ARG A 35 8.77 10.10 -3.23
C ARG A 35 8.60 8.64 -3.62
N ASN A 36 8.10 8.43 -4.80
CA ASN A 36 7.86 7.09 -5.31
C ASN A 36 9.18 6.42 -5.67
N GLY A 37 9.20 5.10 -5.60
CA GLY A 37 10.38 4.35 -6.00
C GLY A 37 11.52 4.43 -4.99
N GLN A 38 11.29 3.94 -3.78
CA GLN A 38 12.30 3.95 -2.74
C GLN A 38 12.75 2.55 -2.39
N THR A 39 14.01 2.44 -1.98
CA THR A 39 14.52 1.17 -1.47
C THR A 39 14.07 1.01 -0.02
N LEU A 40 14.22 -0.21 0.48
CA LEU A 40 13.90 -0.48 1.88
C LEU A 40 14.69 0.42 2.81
N PHE A 41 15.96 0.62 2.50
CA PHE A 41 16.81 1.46 3.33
C PHE A 41 16.28 2.90 3.37
N GLU A 42 15.89 3.42 2.23
CA GLU A 42 15.35 4.77 2.17
C GLU A 42 14.07 4.91 2.96
N ILE A 43 13.19 3.93 2.80
CA ILE A 43 11.92 3.94 3.52
C ILE A 43 12.18 3.93 5.02
N CYS A 44 13.06 3.05 5.48
CA CYS A 44 13.38 2.97 6.90
C CYS A 44 13.96 4.27 7.42
N SER A 45 14.85 4.89 6.65
CA SER A 45 15.46 6.13 7.06
C SER A 45 14.43 7.24 7.19
N ARG A 46 13.55 7.34 6.23
CA ARG A 46 12.56 8.40 6.24
C ARG A 46 11.54 8.20 7.36
N LEU A 47 11.18 6.95 7.62
CA LEU A 47 10.26 6.68 8.72
C LEU A 47 10.89 7.04 10.05
N ALA A 48 12.16 6.73 10.23
CA ALA A 48 12.84 7.07 11.47
C ALA A 48 12.96 8.56 11.64
N THR A 49 13.26 9.26 10.56
CA THR A 49 13.51 10.69 10.62
C THR A 49 12.22 11.50 10.71
N LYS A 50 11.27 11.21 9.84
CA LYS A 50 10.07 12.03 9.77
C LYS A 50 8.99 11.63 10.75
N HIS A 51 8.85 10.34 10.98
CA HIS A 51 7.75 9.84 11.80
C HIS A 51 8.21 9.24 13.10
N GLN A 52 9.51 9.27 13.33
CA GLN A 52 10.11 8.76 14.56
C GLN A 52 9.73 7.33 14.84
N LEU A 53 9.58 6.55 13.78
CA LEU A 53 9.29 5.14 13.90
C LEU A 53 10.59 4.36 13.90
N SER A 54 10.85 3.65 14.97
CA SER A 54 12.08 2.90 15.08
C SER A 54 11.87 1.42 14.87
N SER A 55 11.05 1.08 13.90
CA SER A 55 10.84 -0.31 13.56
C SER A 55 12.07 -0.91 12.90
N SER A 56 12.26 -2.20 13.08
CA SER A 56 13.39 -2.88 12.47
C SER A 56 13.18 -2.96 10.95
N ARG A 57 14.28 -3.14 10.23
CA ARG A 57 14.18 -3.31 8.78
C ARG A 57 13.34 -4.53 8.43
N GLN A 58 13.45 -5.58 9.24
CA GLN A 58 12.68 -6.78 9.00
C GLN A 58 11.18 -6.50 9.15
N ALA A 59 10.81 -5.73 10.17
CA ALA A 59 9.41 -5.38 10.36
C ALA A 59 8.89 -4.55 9.20
N ILE A 60 9.67 -3.57 8.74
CA ILE A 60 9.26 -2.76 7.61
C ILE A 60 9.16 -3.60 6.35
N SER A 61 10.09 -4.53 6.17
CA SER A 61 10.04 -5.43 5.03
C SER A 61 8.75 -6.24 5.04
N GLN A 62 8.33 -6.72 6.21
CA GLN A 62 7.08 -7.47 6.32
C GLN A 62 5.88 -6.60 6.01
N HIS A 63 5.91 -5.34 6.45
CA HIS A 63 4.83 -4.42 6.09
C HIS A 63 4.75 -4.20 4.60
N LEU A 64 5.91 -4.10 3.94
CA LEU A 64 5.93 -3.95 2.49
C LEU A 64 5.36 -5.18 1.80
N GLU A 65 5.62 -6.36 2.36
CA GLU A 65 5.05 -7.58 1.79
C GLU A 65 3.54 -7.60 1.89
N VAL A 66 3.01 -7.14 3.02
CA VAL A 66 1.56 -7.06 3.18
C VAL A 66 0.97 -6.07 2.17
N LEU A 67 1.62 -4.93 2.01
CA LEU A 67 1.17 -3.94 1.04
C LEU A 67 1.24 -4.47 -0.38
N ALA A 68 2.29 -5.22 -0.69
CA ALA A 68 2.43 -5.81 -2.02
C ALA A 68 1.36 -6.86 -2.27
N ALA A 69 1.06 -7.66 -1.26
CA ALA A 69 0.02 -8.68 -1.40
C ALA A 69 -1.34 -8.05 -1.65
N ALA A 70 -1.56 -6.86 -1.10
CA ALA A 70 -2.81 -6.13 -1.32
C ALA A 70 -2.81 -5.38 -2.64
N GLY A 71 -1.69 -5.38 -3.36
CA GLY A 71 -1.59 -4.68 -4.63
C GLY A 71 -1.32 -3.20 -4.52
N LEU A 72 -1.02 -2.72 -3.31
CA LEU A 72 -0.78 -1.30 -3.09
C LEU A 72 0.66 -0.88 -3.37
N VAL A 73 1.56 -1.83 -3.36
CA VAL A 73 2.97 -1.58 -3.62
C VAL A 73 3.47 -2.57 -4.66
N GLU A 74 4.26 -2.09 -5.58
CA GLU A 74 4.92 -2.93 -6.57
C GLU A 74 6.41 -2.77 -6.42
N SER A 75 7.14 -3.87 -6.53
CA SER A 75 8.59 -3.82 -6.38
C SER A 75 9.24 -4.10 -7.71
N LYS A 76 10.28 -3.34 -8.01
CA LYS A 76 11.07 -3.55 -9.23
C LYS A 76 12.52 -3.65 -8.84
N ARG A 77 13.18 -4.64 -9.39
CA ARG A 77 14.59 -4.83 -9.11
C ARG A 77 15.43 -4.21 -10.22
N GLU A 78 16.38 -3.39 -9.82
CA GLU A 78 17.33 -2.82 -10.77
C GLU A 78 18.71 -3.02 -10.21
N GLY A 79 19.47 -3.91 -10.83
CA GLY A 79 20.79 -4.27 -10.33
C GLY A 79 20.70 -4.88 -8.97
N ARG A 80 21.37 -4.27 -8.01
CA ARG A 80 21.38 -4.76 -6.64
C ARG A 80 20.22 -4.25 -5.82
N TYR A 81 19.49 -3.28 -6.33
CA TYR A 81 18.50 -2.59 -5.55
C TYR A 81 17.11 -3.00 -5.93
N LYS A 82 16.24 -3.02 -4.94
CA LYS A 82 14.84 -3.30 -5.15
C LYS A 82 14.08 -2.04 -4.78
N PHE A 83 13.40 -1.47 -5.73
CA PHE A 83 12.67 -0.23 -5.54
C PHE A 83 11.18 -0.51 -5.37
N HIS A 84 10.58 0.14 -4.39
CA HIS A 84 9.17 -0.04 -4.09
C HIS A 84 8.39 1.15 -4.60
N HIS A 85 7.32 0.86 -5.33
CA HIS A 85 6.50 1.89 -5.96
C HIS A 85 5.07 1.79 -5.47
N LEU A 86 4.45 2.93 -5.26
CA LEU A 86 3.06 2.97 -4.87
C LEU A 86 2.20 2.62 -6.08
N ASN A 87 1.20 1.77 -5.85
CA ASN A 87 0.21 1.47 -6.86
C ASN A 87 -1.16 1.87 -6.30
N PRO A 88 -1.72 3.00 -6.73
CA PRO A 88 -2.98 3.47 -6.15
C PRO A 88 -4.22 2.83 -6.73
N ARG A 89 -4.08 1.95 -7.72
CA ARG A 89 -5.24 1.36 -8.38
C ARG A 89 -6.23 0.70 -7.44
N PRO A 90 -5.79 -0.10 -6.46
CA PRO A 90 -6.77 -0.68 -5.55
C PRO A 90 -7.56 0.38 -4.79
N LEU A 91 -6.91 1.50 -4.48
CA LEU A 91 -7.58 2.58 -3.78
C LEU A 91 -8.59 3.28 -4.68
N GLU A 92 -8.25 3.40 -5.96
CA GLU A 92 -9.16 4.00 -6.93
C GLU A 92 -10.42 3.19 -7.06
N ARG A 93 -10.29 1.87 -7.05
CA ARG A 93 -11.46 1.00 -7.14
C ARG A 93 -12.38 1.18 -5.95
N ILE A 94 -11.81 1.32 -4.78
CA ILE A 94 -12.59 1.53 -3.58
C ILE A 94 -13.28 2.90 -3.65
N ALA A 95 -12.54 3.91 -4.04
CA ALA A 95 -13.08 5.25 -4.15
C ALA A 95 -14.22 5.31 -5.16
N ASP A 96 -13.99 4.70 -6.33
CA ASP A 96 -15.00 4.69 -7.36
C ASP A 96 -16.28 4.06 -6.88
N ARG A 97 -16.16 3.00 -6.11
CA ARG A 97 -17.31 2.28 -5.66
C ARG A 97 -18.24 3.15 -4.80
N TRP A 98 -17.67 3.98 -3.94
CA TRP A 98 -18.48 4.81 -3.06
C TRP A 98 -18.63 6.25 -3.53
N LEU A 99 -17.68 6.75 -4.28
CA LEU A 99 -17.78 8.10 -4.80
C LEU A 99 -18.84 8.21 -5.88
N GLN A 100 -18.97 7.17 -6.68
CA GLN A 100 -19.96 7.18 -7.73
C GLN A 100 -21.38 7.07 -7.21
N ALA A 101 -21.53 6.74 -5.95
CA ALA A 101 -22.83 6.66 -5.38
C ALA A 101 -23.29 8.04 -5.01
N ASP A 102 -23.27 8.93 -5.89
CA ASP A 102 -23.79 10.25 -5.74
C ASP A 102 -23.27 11.02 -4.56
N PRO A 103 -22.20 11.69 -4.72
CA PRO A 103 -21.60 12.45 -3.66
C PRO A 103 -22.51 13.54 -3.12
N LYS A 104 -23.42 14.01 -3.93
CA LYS A 104 -24.30 15.02 -3.47
C LYS A 104 -25.25 14.53 -2.45
N GLU A 105 -25.68 13.32 -2.65
CA GLU A 105 -26.55 12.77 -1.70
C GLU A 105 -25.85 12.45 -0.46
N ALA A 106 -24.56 12.23 -0.56
CA ALA A 106 -23.82 11.94 0.59
C ALA A 106 -23.85 13.06 1.56
N ARG A 107 -24.38 14.06 1.18
CA ARG A 107 -24.49 15.09 2.01
C ARG A 107 -25.54 15.55 2.27
#